data_d8fd51fa913f6cb2a6c089925703dc53
#
_entry.id   d8fd51fa913f6cb2a6c089925703dc53
#
_cell.length_a   1.000
_cell.length_b   1.000
_cell.length_c   1.000
_cell.angle_alpha   90.00
_cell.angle_beta   90.00
_cell.angle_gamma   90.00
#
_symmetry.space_group_name_H-M   'P 1'
#
loop_
_entity.id
_entity.type
_entity.pdbx_description
1 polymer ?
#
loop_
_entity_poly.entity_id
_entity_poly.type
_entity_poly.pdbx_seq_one_letter_code
_entity_poly.pdbx_strand_id
1 'polypeptide(L)'
;MTELKKDVARIMQVVKGEGVKERVFSAKSSYYNWSKEERELKARVENIRERKLMTLIFDLEESLQRVPSQSEYLNEYMKIAFAKIKKEDWYTEIVKAFNQDFIKSCVTWRADRAYKSSLIEIMTAMQLESKGYTVFRHKYLDMVMGVDLVAVKDAKVWYIHITKDSTFSKDKVLEKGTYRDYWVNYKRFNYQRNFENHVELFYSADEGTNNVVKNGLPLFKFDYVMDALDEQHAFKYDDNNQM
;
A
#
# COMPACT_ATOMS: atom_id res chain seq x y z
N MET A 1 -19.96 -13.91 10.92
CA MET A 1 -19.68 -14.75 9.74
C MET A 1 -20.40 -14.33 8.45
N THR A 2 -21.59 -13.75 8.49
CA THR A 2 -22.35 -13.29 7.31
C THR A 2 -21.84 -11.97 6.71
N GLU A 3 -21.37 -11.02 7.52
CA GLU A 3 -20.82 -9.74 7.05
C GLU A 3 -19.43 -9.93 6.42
N LEU A 4 -18.57 -10.70 7.04
CA LEU A 4 -17.25 -11.05 6.52
C LEU A 4 -17.34 -11.63 5.09
N LYS A 5 -18.31 -12.53 4.83
CA LYS A 5 -18.54 -13.07 3.49
C LYS A 5 -19.04 -12.02 2.48
N LYS A 6 -19.83 -11.05 2.95
CA LYS A 6 -20.28 -9.93 2.11
C LYS A 6 -19.15 -9.00 1.74
N ASP A 7 -18.25 -8.68 2.67
CA ASP A 7 -17.09 -7.84 2.42
C ASP A 7 -16.09 -8.51 1.49
N VAL A 8 -15.80 -9.81 1.70
CA VAL A 8 -14.96 -10.58 0.76
C VAL A 8 -15.56 -10.60 -0.64
N ALA A 9 -16.85 -10.89 -0.78
CA ALA A 9 -17.52 -10.90 -2.08
C ALA A 9 -17.49 -9.52 -2.73
N ARG A 10 -17.63 -8.45 -1.96
CA ARG A 10 -17.58 -7.07 -2.40
C ARG A 10 -16.18 -6.65 -2.83
N ILE A 11 -15.15 -6.96 -2.04
CA ILE A 11 -13.74 -6.75 -2.39
C ILE A 11 -13.44 -7.46 -3.71
N MET A 12 -13.90 -8.69 -3.86
CA MET A 12 -13.65 -9.49 -5.07
C MET A 12 -14.42 -8.97 -6.31
N GLN A 13 -15.56 -8.27 -6.13
CA GLN A 13 -16.26 -7.59 -7.25
C GLN A 13 -15.53 -6.33 -7.70
N VAL A 14 -14.94 -5.61 -6.75
CA VAL A 14 -14.30 -4.31 -6.96
C VAL A 14 -13.04 -4.41 -7.82
N VAL A 15 -12.33 -5.54 -7.76
CA VAL A 15 -11.07 -5.74 -8.50
C VAL A 15 -11.30 -6.10 -9.98
N LYS A 16 -12.53 -6.32 -10.41
CA LYS A 16 -12.89 -6.53 -11.82
C LYS A 16 -12.75 -5.29 -12.72
N GLY A 17 -12.25 -4.17 -12.19
CA GLY A 17 -12.00 -2.95 -12.95
C GLY A 17 -10.94 -3.12 -14.04
N GLU A 18 -11.36 -3.67 -15.16
CA GLU A 18 -10.64 -3.66 -16.42
C GLU A 18 -10.54 -2.23 -16.95
N GLY A 19 -9.43 -1.88 -17.55
CA GLY A 19 -9.26 -0.63 -18.29
C GLY A 19 -8.34 0.43 -17.70
N VAL A 20 -8.03 0.41 -16.40
CA VAL A 20 -6.99 1.29 -15.84
C VAL A 20 -5.60 0.80 -16.25
N LYS A 21 -5.40 -0.52 -16.33
CA LYS A 21 -4.15 -1.12 -16.84
C LYS A 21 -3.85 -0.70 -18.28
N GLU A 22 -4.82 -0.75 -19.18
CA GLU A 22 -4.59 -0.53 -20.61
C GLU A 22 -4.22 0.92 -20.94
N ARG A 23 -4.83 1.91 -20.30
CA ARG A 23 -4.52 3.32 -20.53
C ARG A 23 -3.14 3.72 -20.02
N VAL A 24 -2.68 3.11 -18.95
CA VAL A 24 -1.34 3.37 -18.41
C VAL A 24 -0.29 2.58 -19.16
N PHE A 25 -0.61 1.38 -19.68
CA PHE A 25 0.31 0.59 -20.50
C PHE A 25 0.45 1.14 -21.92
N SER A 26 -0.56 1.76 -22.50
CA SER A 26 -0.37 2.50 -23.75
C SER A 26 0.56 3.71 -23.58
N ALA A 27 0.54 4.37 -22.42
CA ALA A 27 1.54 5.36 -22.06
C ALA A 27 2.92 4.74 -21.76
N LYS A 28 3.00 3.50 -21.26
CA LYS A 28 4.27 2.79 -21.02
C LYS A 28 4.97 2.35 -22.30
N SER A 29 4.29 2.03 -23.38
CA SER A 29 4.94 1.66 -24.64
C SER A 29 5.79 2.81 -25.20
N SER A 30 5.44 4.06 -24.89
CA SER A 30 6.21 5.25 -25.22
C SER A 30 7.22 5.67 -24.12
N TYR A 31 7.20 5.03 -22.94
CA TYR A 31 8.03 5.43 -21.79
C TYR A 31 9.54 5.42 -22.09
N TYR A 32 10.00 4.50 -22.91
CA TYR A 32 11.42 4.43 -23.30
C TYR A 32 11.84 5.60 -24.20
N ASN A 33 10.89 6.24 -24.87
CA ASN A 33 11.13 7.37 -25.76
C ASN A 33 10.95 8.72 -25.05
N TRP A 34 10.62 8.73 -23.76
CA TRP A 34 10.44 9.95 -23.01
C TRP A 34 11.77 10.60 -22.68
N SER A 35 11.82 11.91 -22.73
CA SER A 35 12.97 12.67 -22.25
C SER A 35 13.17 12.47 -20.74
N LYS A 36 14.33 12.87 -20.24
CA LYS A 36 14.60 12.81 -18.81
C LYS A 36 13.61 13.69 -18.03
N GLU A 37 13.32 14.88 -18.53
CA GLU A 37 12.41 15.85 -17.96
C GLU A 37 10.97 15.30 -17.88
N GLU A 38 10.52 14.65 -18.96
CA GLU A 38 9.19 14.02 -18.97
C GLU A 38 9.06 12.92 -17.93
N ARG A 39 10.10 12.10 -17.76
CA ARG A 39 10.13 11.07 -16.71
C ARG A 39 10.13 11.66 -15.30
N GLU A 40 10.88 12.76 -15.10
CA GLU A 40 10.89 13.46 -13.82
C GLU A 40 9.55 14.09 -13.50
N LEU A 41 8.90 14.74 -14.46
CA LEU A 41 7.56 15.30 -14.30
C LEU A 41 6.52 14.23 -13.96
N LYS A 42 6.57 13.09 -14.65
CA LYS A 42 5.72 11.92 -14.32
C LYS A 42 5.95 11.45 -12.89
N ALA A 43 7.22 11.32 -12.49
CA ALA A 43 7.57 10.89 -11.14
C ALA A 43 7.06 11.85 -10.07
N ARG A 44 7.04 13.17 -10.32
CA ARG A 44 6.47 14.17 -9.40
C ARG A 44 4.96 13.94 -9.19
N VAL A 45 4.21 13.66 -10.27
CA VAL A 45 2.76 13.34 -10.14
C VAL A 45 2.54 12.06 -9.33
N GLU A 46 3.35 11.03 -9.59
CA GLU A 46 3.21 9.74 -8.91
C GLU A 46 3.64 9.77 -7.44
N ASN A 47 4.56 10.65 -7.10
CA ASN A 47 5.14 10.75 -5.75
C ASN A 47 4.55 11.90 -4.93
N ILE A 48 3.38 12.37 -5.26
CA ILE A 48 2.71 13.39 -4.47
C ILE A 48 2.57 12.91 -3.02
N ARG A 49 3.09 13.74 -2.11
CA ARG A 49 3.01 13.50 -0.66
C ARG A 49 1.88 14.37 -0.09
N GLU A 50 0.79 13.73 0.22
CA GLU A 50 -0.34 14.36 0.91
C GLU A 50 -0.85 13.39 1.99
N ARG A 51 -0.87 13.85 3.24
CA ARG A 51 -1.24 13.03 4.39
C ARG A 51 -2.61 12.37 4.23
N LYS A 52 -3.57 13.13 3.70
CA LYS A 52 -4.93 12.64 3.47
C LYS A 52 -5.00 11.49 2.45
N LEU A 53 -4.04 11.38 1.54
CA LEU A 53 -3.96 10.25 0.62
C LEU A 53 -3.45 8.98 1.31
N MET A 54 -2.58 9.14 2.31
CA MET A 54 -2.03 8.01 3.07
C MET A 54 -3.06 7.42 4.02
N THR A 55 -3.96 8.24 4.57
CA THR A 55 -5.00 7.77 5.51
C THR A 55 -6.34 7.47 4.85
N LEU A 56 -6.46 7.68 3.54
CA LEU A 56 -7.75 7.71 2.84
C LEU A 56 -8.59 6.44 3.02
N ILE A 57 -7.95 5.26 2.97
CA ILE A 57 -8.68 4.00 3.13
C ILE A 57 -9.34 3.91 4.51
N PHE A 58 -8.62 4.31 5.56
CA PHE A 58 -9.12 4.31 6.93
C PHE A 58 -10.24 5.33 7.13
N ASP A 59 -10.06 6.53 6.57
CA ASP A 59 -11.04 7.61 6.69
C ASP A 59 -12.35 7.27 5.95
N LEU A 60 -12.26 6.56 4.82
CA LEU A 60 -13.42 6.05 4.10
C LEU A 60 -14.09 4.87 4.81
N GLU A 61 -13.33 3.92 5.34
CA GLU A 61 -13.88 2.82 6.14
C GLU A 61 -14.63 3.35 7.36
N GLU A 62 -14.07 4.33 8.05
CA GLU A 62 -14.70 4.97 9.20
C GLU A 62 -16.01 5.67 8.81
N SER A 63 -16.01 6.43 7.72
CA SER A 63 -17.20 7.18 7.29
C SER A 63 -18.31 6.31 6.70
N LEU A 64 -17.94 5.24 5.97
CA LEU A 64 -18.86 4.35 5.28
C LEU A 64 -19.28 3.14 6.13
N GLN A 65 -18.59 2.89 7.24
CA GLN A 65 -18.75 1.69 8.08
C GLN A 65 -18.64 0.38 7.29
N ARG A 66 -17.78 0.39 6.26
CA ARG A 66 -17.50 -0.73 5.37
C ARG A 66 -16.28 -0.43 4.50
N VAL A 67 -15.73 -1.46 3.87
CA VAL A 67 -14.67 -1.27 2.86
C VAL A 67 -15.24 -0.47 1.67
N PRO A 68 -14.60 0.64 1.25
CA PRO A 68 -15.05 1.41 0.10
C PRO A 68 -14.93 0.60 -1.20
N SER A 69 -15.79 0.87 -2.15
CA SER A 69 -15.61 0.36 -3.51
C SER A 69 -14.42 1.05 -4.20
N GLN A 70 -13.87 0.41 -5.23
CA GLN A 70 -12.78 1.03 -6.01
C GLN A 70 -13.17 2.42 -6.54
N SER A 71 -14.40 2.56 -7.05
CA SER A 71 -14.86 3.85 -7.57
C SER A 71 -14.97 4.93 -6.49
N GLU A 72 -15.45 4.60 -5.31
CA GLU A 72 -15.52 5.53 -4.17
C GLU A 72 -14.11 5.98 -3.76
N TYR A 73 -13.19 5.03 -3.62
CA TYR A 73 -11.79 5.33 -3.29
C TYR A 73 -11.10 6.17 -4.37
N LEU A 74 -11.20 5.76 -5.64
CA LEU A 74 -10.57 6.49 -6.74
C LEU A 74 -11.12 7.92 -6.87
N ASN A 75 -12.43 8.12 -6.74
CA ASN A 75 -13.04 9.43 -6.82
C ASN A 75 -12.53 10.37 -5.71
N GLU A 76 -12.44 9.89 -4.48
CA GLU A 76 -11.97 10.70 -3.38
C GLU A 76 -10.44 10.95 -3.46
N TYR A 77 -9.67 9.92 -3.83
CA TYR A 77 -8.24 10.06 -4.08
C TYR A 77 -7.95 11.13 -5.14
N MET A 78 -8.70 11.11 -6.25
CA MET A 78 -8.56 12.09 -7.34
C MET A 78 -8.82 13.52 -6.87
N LYS A 79 -9.88 13.76 -6.08
CA LYS A 79 -10.18 15.09 -5.52
C LYS A 79 -9.02 15.62 -4.68
N ILE A 80 -8.52 14.82 -3.75
CA ILE A 80 -7.43 15.20 -2.85
C ILE A 80 -6.14 15.43 -3.63
N ALA A 81 -5.78 14.50 -4.52
CA ALA A 81 -4.57 14.59 -5.33
C ALA A 81 -4.57 15.83 -6.24
N PHE A 82 -5.66 16.09 -6.96
CA PHE A 82 -5.75 17.27 -7.82
C PHE A 82 -5.73 18.57 -7.03
N ALA A 83 -6.38 18.62 -5.88
CA ALA A 83 -6.32 19.80 -5.01
C ALA A 83 -4.87 20.10 -4.55
N LYS A 84 -4.05 19.08 -4.35
CA LYS A 84 -2.63 19.20 -4.02
C LYS A 84 -1.79 19.56 -5.23
N ILE A 85 -1.91 18.81 -6.34
CA ILE A 85 -1.15 19.01 -7.59
C ILE A 85 -1.26 20.43 -8.12
N LYS A 86 -2.46 20.99 -8.12
CA LYS A 86 -2.71 22.36 -8.61
C LYS A 86 -1.98 23.45 -7.82
N LYS A 87 -1.50 23.16 -6.62
CA LYS A 87 -0.74 24.07 -5.77
C LYS A 87 0.76 23.95 -5.94
N GLU A 88 1.21 22.94 -6.67
CA GLU A 88 2.64 22.70 -6.91
C GLU A 88 3.15 23.62 -8.03
N ASP A 89 4.34 24.17 -7.85
CA ASP A 89 4.96 25.13 -8.80
C ASP A 89 5.14 24.52 -10.20
N TRP A 90 5.38 23.20 -10.26
CA TRP A 90 5.57 22.47 -11.51
C TRP A 90 4.27 22.12 -12.25
N TYR A 91 3.09 22.43 -11.71
CA TYR A 91 1.80 22.06 -12.32
C TYR A 91 1.63 22.63 -13.72
N THR A 92 1.98 23.90 -13.89
CA THR A 92 1.86 24.58 -15.19
C THR A 92 2.78 23.96 -16.25
N GLU A 93 3.97 23.53 -15.88
CA GLU A 93 4.92 22.87 -16.77
C GLU A 93 4.39 21.51 -17.23
N ILE A 94 3.86 20.71 -16.30
CA ILE A 94 3.26 19.41 -16.64
C ILE A 94 2.05 19.56 -17.56
N VAL A 95 1.18 20.53 -17.31
CA VAL A 95 -0.01 20.75 -18.15
C VAL A 95 0.39 21.18 -19.56
N LYS A 96 1.46 21.95 -19.70
CA LYS A 96 2.03 22.33 -21.01
C LYS A 96 2.72 21.16 -21.73
N ALA A 97 3.47 20.35 -20.98
CA ALA A 97 4.24 19.23 -21.55
C ALA A 97 3.34 18.05 -21.96
N PHE A 98 2.31 17.81 -21.16
CA PHE A 98 1.48 16.63 -21.34
C PHE A 98 0.02 17.01 -21.38
N ASN A 99 -0.86 17.09 -21.06
CA ASN A 99 -2.24 17.52 -20.92
C ASN A 99 -2.85 17.06 -19.58
N GLN A 100 -4.05 17.48 -19.29
CA GLN A 100 -4.74 17.11 -18.06
C GLN A 100 -5.08 15.60 -18.01
N ASP A 101 -5.34 14.97 -19.15
CA ASP A 101 -5.69 13.54 -19.19
C ASP A 101 -4.49 12.67 -18.82
N PHE A 102 -3.29 13.09 -19.17
CA PHE A 102 -2.08 12.42 -18.72
C PHE A 102 -1.93 12.49 -17.19
N ILE A 103 -2.09 13.66 -16.59
CA ILE A 103 -2.05 13.83 -15.13
C ILE A 103 -3.12 12.95 -14.47
N LYS A 104 -4.34 12.98 -15.00
CA LYS A 104 -5.45 12.15 -14.54
C LYS A 104 -5.09 10.66 -14.59
N SER A 105 -4.47 10.21 -15.67
CA SER A 105 -4.06 8.81 -15.82
C SER A 105 -2.99 8.41 -14.81
N CYS A 106 -1.99 9.25 -14.56
CA CYS A 106 -0.95 9.01 -13.55
C CYS A 106 -1.55 8.93 -12.14
N VAL A 107 -2.44 9.87 -11.79
CA VAL A 107 -3.12 9.89 -10.47
C VAL A 107 -4.01 8.65 -10.30
N THR A 108 -4.80 8.30 -11.34
CA THR A 108 -5.64 7.12 -11.31
C THR A 108 -4.83 5.84 -11.11
N TRP A 109 -3.71 5.70 -11.82
CA TRP A 109 -2.83 4.56 -11.68
C TRP A 109 -2.24 4.46 -10.27
N ARG A 110 -1.82 5.58 -9.69
CA ARG A 110 -1.31 5.63 -8.31
C ARG A 110 -2.40 5.24 -7.31
N ALA A 111 -3.61 5.78 -7.48
CA ALA A 111 -4.77 5.49 -6.64
C ALA A 111 -5.17 4.01 -6.69
N ASP A 112 -5.21 3.40 -7.89
CA ASP A 112 -5.51 1.97 -8.05
C ASP A 112 -4.50 1.08 -7.32
N ARG A 113 -3.21 1.43 -7.41
CA ARG A 113 -2.17 0.69 -6.68
C ARG A 113 -2.30 0.82 -5.17
N ALA A 114 -2.55 2.03 -4.68
CA ALA A 114 -2.74 2.27 -3.25
C ALA A 114 -3.96 1.52 -2.73
N TYR A 115 -5.07 1.55 -3.47
CA TYR A 115 -6.28 0.81 -3.13
C TYR A 115 -6.04 -0.70 -3.06
N LYS A 116 -5.37 -1.28 -4.07
CA LYS A 116 -5.05 -2.71 -4.09
C LYS A 116 -4.13 -3.12 -2.94
N SER A 117 -3.15 -2.29 -2.60
CA SER A 117 -2.29 -2.53 -1.43
C SER A 117 -3.13 -2.61 -0.15
N SER A 118 -4.02 -1.64 0.06
CA SER A 118 -4.92 -1.65 1.22
C SER A 118 -5.85 -2.86 1.26
N LEU A 119 -6.33 -3.33 0.09
CA LEU A 119 -7.15 -4.54 0.02
C LEU A 119 -6.36 -5.80 0.41
N ILE A 120 -5.08 -5.89 0.05
CA ILE A 120 -4.22 -7.01 0.47
C ILE A 120 -4.09 -7.03 2.00
N GLU A 121 -3.86 -5.87 2.62
CA GLU A 121 -3.80 -5.72 4.09
C GLU A 121 -5.13 -6.16 4.73
N ILE A 122 -6.28 -5.67 4.24
CA ILE A 122 -7.61 -6.01 4.73
C ILE A 122 -7.84 -7.53 4.62
N MET A 123 -7.54 -8.12 3.47
CA MET A 123 -7.73 -9.57 3.26
C MET A 123 -6.83 -10.40 4.15
N THR A 124 -5.60 -9.95 4.40
CA THR A 124 -4.67 -10.61 5.34
C THR A 124 -5.18 -10.54 6.77
N ALA A 125 -5.69 -9.38 7.20
CA ALA A 125 -6.34 -9.26 8.50
C ALA A 125 -7.52 -10.23 8.66
N MET A 126 -8.39 -10.31 7.66
CA MET A 126 -9.54 -11.23 7.66
C MET A 126 -9.12 -12.71 7.70
N GLN A 127 -8.03 -13.07 7.02
CA GLN A 127 -7.47 -14.41 7.08
C GLN A 127 -7.00 -14.76 8.49
N LEU A 128 -6.26 -13.86 9.14
CA LEU A 128 -5.77 -14.04 10.50
C LEU A 128 -6.93 -14.12 11.51
N GLU A 129 -7.91 -13.24 11.41
CA GLU A 129 -9.11 -13.26 12.27
C GLU A 129 -9.88 -14.58 12.15
N SER A 130 -9.98 -15.13 10.92
CA SER A 130 -10.62 -16.43 10.68
C SER A 130 -9.96 -17.61 11.43
N LYS A 131 -8.72 -17.42 11.90
CA LYS A 131 -7.90 -18.36 12.65
C LYS A 131 -7.77 -18.03 14.13
N GLY A 132 -8.58 -17.11 14.60
CA GLY A 132 -8.65 -16.75 16.01
C GLY A 132 -7.60 -15.76 16.49
N TYR A 133 -6.93 -15.05 15.56
CA TYR A 133 -6.12 -13.90 15.93
C TYR A 133 -7.02 -12.69 16.19
N THR A 134 -6.66 -11.86 17.14
CA THR A 134 -7.17 -10.50 17.24
C THR A 134 -6.26 -9.61 16.39
N VAL A 135 -6.82 -8.94 15.39
CA VAL A 135 -6.04 -8.13 14.45
C VAL A 135 -6.39 -6.66 14.58
N PHE A 136 -5.37 -5.83 14.66
CA PHE A 136 -5.49 -4.38 14.68
C PHE A 136 -4.92 -3.82 13.37
N ARG A 137 -5.72 -3.02 12.71
CA ARG A 137 -5.37 -2.24 11.52
C ARG A 137 -5.83 -0.80 11.74
N HIS A 138 -4.90 0.13 11.72
CA HIS A 138 -5.22 1.52 12.03
C HIS A 138 -4.20 2.47 11.41
N LYS A 139 -4.65 3.64 10.94
CA LYS A 139 -3.79 4.68 10.36
C LYS A 139 -2.59 5.08 11.21
N TYR A 140 -2.69 4.98 12.53
CA TYR A 140 -1.58 5.26 13.44
C TYR A 140 -0.49 4.18 13.33
N LEU A 141 -0.87 2.91 13.27
CA LEU A 141 0.08 1.80 13.12
C LEU A 141 0.87 1.93 11.83
N ASP A 142 0.20 2.18 10.72
CA ASP A 142 0.81 2.36 9.41
C ASP A 142 1.71 3.61 9.37
N MET A 143 1.16 4.79 9.69
CA MET A 143 1.88 6.05 9.51
C MET A 143 3.00 6.29 10.52
N VAL A 144 2.78 5.89 11.78
CA VAL A 144 3.68 6.18 12.89
C VAL A 144 4.63 5.03 13.15
N MET A 145 4.10 3.83 13.28
CA MET A 145 4.89 2.65 13.58
C MET A 145 5.48 2.00 12.32
N GLY A 146 4.88 2.27 11.14
CA GLY A 146 5.27 1.67 9.87
C GLY A 146 4.97 0.18 9.82
N VAL A 147 3.85 -0.19 10.44
CA VAL A 147 3.35 -1.55 10.54
C VAL A 147 1.96 -1.58 9.95
N ASP A 148 1.70 -2.48 9.02
CA ASP A 148 0.41 -2.56 8.35
C ASP A 148 -0.65 -3.22 9.24
N LEU A 149 -0.25 -4.27 9.99
CA LEU A 149 -1.12 -5.02 10.90
C LEU A 149 -0.40 -5.34 12.21
N VAL A 150 -1.16 -5.40 13.29
CA VAL A 150 -0.74 -6.03 14.54
C VAL A 150 -1.67 -7.20 14.81
N ALA A 151 -1.12 -8.41 14.93
CA ALA A 151 -1.87 -9.62 15.25
C ALA A 151 -1.51 -10.11 16.65
N VAL A 152 -2.54 -10.53 17.41
CA VAL A 152 -2.38 -11.03 18.79
C VAL A 152 -3.07 -12.38 18.92
N LYS A 153 -2.37 -13.37 19.46
CA LYS A 153 -2.92 -14.68 19.81
C LYS A 153 -2.09 -15.32 20.90
N ASP A 154 -2.72 -15.98 21.86
CA ASP A 154 -2.07 -16.72 22.94
C ASP A 154 -0.97 -15.91 23.66
N ALA A 155 -1.27 -14.64 23.99
CA ALA A 155 -0.37 -13.66 24.60
C ALA A 155 0.88 -13.28 23.77
N LYS A 156 0.97 -13.74 22.51
CA LYS A 156 2.01 -13.31 21.57
C LYS A 156 1.49 -12.20 20.68
N VAL A 157 2.37 -11.28 20.31
CA VAL A 157 2.09 -10.13 19.45
C VAL A 157 3.01 -10.16 18.26
N TRP A 158 2.47 -10.02 17.05
CA TRP A 158 3.25 -9.90 15.82
C TRP A 158 2.99 -8.55 15.17
N TYR A 159 4.05 -7.90 14.74
CA TYR A 159 4.04 -6.65 13.97
C TYR A 159 4.28 -7.00 12.52
N ILE A 160 3.24 -6.93 11.69
CA ILE A 160 3.25 -7.44 10.32
C ILE A 160 3.39 -6.27 9.35
N HIS A 161 4.37 -6.37 8.45
CA HIS A 161 4.52 -5.47 7.33
C HIS A 161 4.31 -6.22 6.01
N ILE A 162 3.54 -5.63 5.11
CA ILE A 162 3.14 -6.25 3.84
C ILE A 162 3.79 -5.51 2.69
N THR A 163 4.69 -6.17 2.00
CA THR A 163 5.52 -5.53 0.97
C THR A 163 5.44 -6.30 -0.35
N LYS A 164 5.43 -5.57 -1.46
CA LYS A 164 5.56 -6.20 -2.77
C LYS A 164 6.93 -6.84 -2.92
N ASP A 165 6.97 -8.09 -3.38
CA ASP A 165 8.22 -8.82 -3.68
C ASP A 165 8.90 -8.24 -4.93
N SER A 166 9.72 -7.22 -4.72
CA SER A 166 10.55 -6.61 -5.75
C SER A 166 11.82 -6.06 -5.10
N THR A 167 12.94 -6.08 -5.82
CA THR A 167 14.21 -5.51 -5.34
C THR A 167 14.01 -4.10 -4.82
N PHE A 168 13.35 -3.23 -5.60
CA PHE A 168 13.08 -1.85 -5.20
C PHE A 168 12.31 -1.76 -3.86
N SER A 169 11.30 -2.61 -3.64
CA SER A 169 10.52 -2.58 -2.41
C SER A 169 11.33 -3.09 -1.22
N LYS A 170 12.11 -4.15 -1.41
CA LYS A 170 13.03 -4.69 -0.40
C LYS A 170 14.09 -3.66 0.00
N ASP A 171 14.71 -3.00 -0.97
CA ASP A 171 15.68 -1.93 -0.71
C ASP A 171 15.04 -0.79 0.10
N LYS A 172 13.79 -0.41 -0.21
CA LYS A 172 13.06 0.61 0.56
C LYS A 172 12.73 0.18 1.99
N VAL A 173 12.48 -1.09 2.24
CA VAL A 173 12.33 -1.63 3.60
C VAL A 173 13.65 -1.53 4.36
N LEU A 174 14.75 -1.92 3.72
CA LEU A 174 16.11 -1.82 4.29
C LEU A 174 16.50 -0.37 4.59
N GLU A 175 16.26 0.57 3.67
CA GLU A 175 16.53 2.01 3.88
C GLU A 175 15.77 2.61 5.06
N LYS A 176 14.60 2.09 5.43
CA LYS A 176 13.84 2.58 6.58
C LYS A 176 14.50 2.27 7.92
N GLY A 177 15.44 1.33 7.95
CA GLY A 177 16.21 0.97 9.14
C GLY A 177 15.36 0.48 10.31
N THR A 178 16.03 0.38 11.47
CA THR A 178 15.42 -0.05 12.73
C THR A 178 14.64 1.04 13.45
N TYR A 179 14.89 2.30 13.07
CA TYR A 179 14.27 3.47 13.69
C TYR A 179 13.43 4.23 12.70
N ARG A 180 12.28 4.69 13.13
CA ARG A 180 11.41 5.55 12.35
C ARG A 180 11.18 6.86 13.09
N ASP A 181 11.66 7.93 12.48
CA ASP A 181 11.38 9.28 12.94
C ASP A 181 10.08 9.78 12.34
N TYR A 182 9.22 10.34 13.16
CA TYR A 182 8.01 10.99 12.70
C TYR A 182 7.68 12.22 13.56
N TRP A 183 6.89 13.10 12.99
CA TRP A 183 6.52 14.34 13.62
C TRP A 183 5.02 14.38 13.91
N VAL A 184 4.67 14.60 15.16
CA VAL A 184 3.30 14.85 15.60
C VAL A 184 3.27 16.16 16.35
N ASN A 185 2.43 17.10 15.90
CA ASN A 185 2.28 18.40 16.55
C ASN A 185 3.63 19.10 16.83
N TYR A 186 4.53 19.11 15.85
CA TYR A 186 5.88 19.66 15.90
C TYR A 186 6.83 18.98 16.90
N LYS A 187 6.46 17.89 17.52
CA LYS A 187 7.36 17.05 18.32
C LYS A 187 7.86 15.87 17.49
N ARG A 188 9.17 15.65 17.54
CA ARG A 188 9.80 14.48 16.94
C ARG A 188 9.67 13.30 17.89
N PHE A 189 9.22 12.18 17.36
CA PHE A 189 9.18 10.91 18.06
C PHE A 189 10.05 9.93 17.30
N ASN A 190 10.74 9.10 18.06
CA ASN A 190 11.53 7.99 17.54
C ASN A 190 10.90 6.68 18.02
N TYR A 191 10.56 5.80 17.09
CA TYR A 191 10.04 4.48 17.39
C TYR A 191 11.05 3.42 16.95
N GLN A 192 11.52 2.64 17.92
CA GLN A 192 12.35 1.48 17.61
C GLN A 192 11.44 0.31 17.24
N ARG A 193 11.68 -0.30 16.08
CA ARG A 193 11.02 -1.53 15.71
C ARG A 193 11.51 -2.65 16.63
N ASN A 194 10.56 -3.36 17.24
CA ASN A 194 10.88 -4.58 17.98
C ASN A 194 10.98 -5.72 16.97
N PHE A 195 12.22 -6.12 16.66
CA PHE A 195 12.46 -7.15 15.63
C PHE A 195 12.11 -8.56 16.04
N GLU A 196 12.04 -8.86 17.33
CA GLU A 196 11.73 -10.22 17.79
C GLU A 196 10.37 -10.72 17.30
N ASN A 197 9.43 -9.78 17.08
CA ASN A 197 8.06 -10.08 16.67
C ASN A 197 7.66 -9.37 15.36
N HIS A 198 8.63 -8.89 14.59
CA HIS A 198 8.38 -8.25 13.31
C HIS A 198 8.37 -9.27 12.18
N VAL A 199 7.31 -9.28 11.38
CA VAL A 199 7.11 -10.22 10.26
C VAL A 199 6.93 -9.44 8.97
N GLU A 200 7.74 -9.75 7.96
CA GLU A 200 7.61 -9.21 6.61
C GLU A 200 6.91 -10.22 5.71
N LEU A 201 5.75 -9.86 5.18
CA LEU A 201 5.04 -10.66 4.19
C LEU A 201 5.24 -10.10 2.79
N PHE A 202 5.78 -10.91 1.89
CA PHE A 202 6.07 -10.51 0.52
C PHE A 202 5.08 -11.12 -0.47
N TYR A 203 4.43 -10.27 -1.27
CA TYR A 203 3.53 -10.71 -2.34
C TYR A 203 4.08 -10.39 -3.73
N SER A 204 3.87 -11.28 -4.68
CA SER A 204 4.12 -11.03 -6.11
C SER A 204 2.89 -10.43 -6.78
N ALA A 205 3.10 -9.63 -7.83
CA ALA A 205 2.00 -9.14 -8.67
C ALA A 205 1.33 -10.27 -9.48
N ASP A 206 2.08 -11.33 -9.73
CA ASP A 206 1.64 -12.54 -10.42
C ASP A 206 1.47 -13.68 -9.42
N GLU A 207 0.85 -14.77 -9.84
CA GLU A 207 0.74 -15.96 -9.01
C GLU A 207 2.13 -16.53 -8.70
N GLY A 208 2.36 -16.88 -7.44
CA GLY A 208 3.67 -17.33 -6.96
C GLY A 208 3.58 -18.29 -5.78
N THR A 209 4.73 -18.56 -5.17
CA THR A 209 4.82 -19.39 -3.96
C THR A 209 4.02 -18.82 -2.81
N ASN A 210 4.08 -17.51 -2.61
CA ASN A 210 3.52 -16.84 -1.43
C ASN A 210 2.05 -16.43 -1.59
N ASN A 211 1.59 -16.25 -2.83
CA ASN A 211 0.25 -15.74 -3.11
C ASN A 211 -0.38 -16.36 -4.36
N VAL A 212 -1.70 -16.30 -4.40
CA VAL A 212 -2.52 -16.51 -5.60
C VAL A 212 -3.04 -15.17 -6.09
N VAL A 213 -3.40 -15.08 -7.38
CA VAL A 213 -3.99 -13.84 -7.93
C VAL A 213 -5.45 -14.12 -8.29
N LYS A 214 -6.37 -13.40 -7.65
CA LYS A 214 -7.80 -13.46 -7.95
C LYS A 214 -8.30 -12.08 -8.40
N ASN A 215 -8.87 -12.02 -9.60
CA ASN A 215 -9.37 -10.77 -10.17
C ASN A 215 -8.33 -9.63 -10.18
N GLY A 216 -7.04 -9.97 -10.39
CA GLY A 216 -5.96 -8.99 -10.39
C GLY A 216 -5.51 -8.50 -9.01
N LEU A 217 -6.00 -9.11 -7.93
CA LEU A 217 -5.57 -8.88 -6.57
C LEU A 217 -4.72 -10.05 -6.08
N PRO A 218 -3.44 -9.82 -5.70
CA PRO A 218 -2.65 -10.81 -5.00
C PRO A 218 -3.23 -11.07 -3.61
N LEU A 219 -3.45 -12.34 -3.28
CA LEU A 219 -3.93 -12.78 -1.97
C LEU A 219 -2.94 -13.79 -1.43
N PHE A 220 -2.45 -13.59 -0.22
CA PHE A 220 -1.54 -14.52 0.41
C PHE A 220 -2.15 -15.92 0.52
N LYS A 221 -1.32 -16.94 0.28
CA LYS A 221 -1.65 -18.31 0.68
C LYS A 221 -1.63 -18.36 2.20
N PHE A 222 -2.65 -18.99 2.75
CA PHE A 222 -2.81 -19.02 4.20
C PHE A 222 -1.60 -19.70 4.89
N ASP A 223 -1.13 -20.82 4.36
CA ASP A 223 0.02 -21.56 4.93
C ASP A 223 1.27 -20.67 4.96
N TYR A 224 1.54 -19.91 3.91
CA TYR A 224 2.65 -18.94 3.91
C TYR A 224 2.56 -17.91 5.04
N VAL A 225 1.35 -17.38 5.31
CA VAL A 225 1.16 -16.42 6.40
C VAL A 225 1.41 -17.10 7.74
N MET A 226 0.92 -18.33 7.93
CA MET A 226 1.12 -19.05 9.18
C MET A 226 2.58 -19.43 9.41
N ASP A 227 3.25 -19.95 8.39
CA ASP A 227 4.67 -20.28 8.46
C ASP A 227 5.51 -19.04 8.83
N ALA A 228 5.21 -17.89 8.23
CA ALA A 228 5.90 -16.65 8.53
C ALA A 228 5.70 -16.18 9.99
N LEU A 229 4.53 -16.44 10.59
CA LEU A 229 4.28 -16.12 11.99
C LEU A 229 4.93 -17.13 12.96
N ASP A 230 4.96 -18.42 12.57
CA ASP A 230 5.47 -19.49 13.41
C ASP A 230 7.01 -19.57 13.39
N GLU A 231 7.63 -19.38 12.22
CA GLU A 231 9.07 -19.48 12.04
C GLU A 231 9.83 -18.23 12.49
N GLN A 232 9.10 -17.17 12.91
CA GLN A 232 9.72 -15.88 13.21
C GLN A 232 10.71 -15.50 12.11
N HIS A 233 10.28 -15.50 10.87
CA HIS A 233 11.05 -14.93 9.77
C HIS A 233 11.18 -13.41 10.00
N ALA A 234 11.75 -13.07 11.18
CA ALA A 234 12.33 -11.78 11.38
C ALA A 234 13.35 -11.63 10.27
N PHE A 235 13.11 -10.73 9.37
CA PHE A 235 14.10 -10.22 8.44
C PHE A 235 15.29 -9.83 9.34
N LYS A 236 16.31 -10.70 9.44
CA LYS A 236 17.51 -10.40 10.20
C LYS A 236 18.20 -9.30 9.41
N TYR A 237 18.08 -8.08 9.89
CA TYR A 237 18.98 -7.03 9.48
C TYR A 237 20.37 -7.51 9.85
N ASP A 238 21.18 -7.70 8.85
CA ASP A 238 22.59 -7.98 9.06
C ASP A 238 23.20 -6.69 9.61
N ASP A 239 23.49 -6.66 10.90
CA ASP A 239 24.11 -5.51 11.60
C ASP A 239 25.51 -5.16 11.02
N ASN A 240 25.97 -5.96 10.05
CA ASN A 240 27.28 -5.80 9.42
C ASN A 240 27.32 -4.76 8.29
N ASN A 241 26.21 -4.11 7.94
CA ASN A 241 26.17 -3.04 6.92
C ASN A 241 26.15 -1.63 7.53
N GLN A 242 26.72 -1.43 8.73
CA GLN A 242 27.09 -0.10 9.20
C GLN A 242 28.53 0.20 8.72
N MET A 243 28.65 0.73 7.52
CA MET A 243 29.77 1.58 7.10
C MET A 243 29.24 2.78 6.33
#